data_a2517c422fdb1247421a740166017e3e
#
_entry.id   a2517c422fdb1247421a740166017e3e
#
_cell.length_a   1.000
_cell.length_b   1.000
_cell.length_c   1.000
_cell.angle_alpha   90.00
_cell.angle_beta   90.00
_cell.angle_gamma   90.00
#
_symmetry.space_group_name_H-M   'P 1'
#
loop_
_entity.id
_entity.type
_entity.pdbx_description
1 polymer ?
#
loop_
_entity_poly.entity_id
_entity_poly.type
_entity_poly.pdbx_seq_one_letter_code
_entity_poly.pdbx_strand_id
1 'polypeptide(L)'
;MNLALAATEVERRRVPELSAGYNSYSKTWEVIVQYQGDLAFLEEQGVRVTLLLFSYAILLVPESLMDYVTELPQITYLEKPKPLFFADAFARSVSCISPVQEEISGLYGDGVLLACIDSGVDYAHPDFCASDGTSRIALLWDQTIPGKPPTGYALGSVYTRQQINEALASSTPEERFALVPSRDVTGHGTAVLGIAAGNGRSSADAAMRGVAPEATLVVVKLGNPDPADLPRTSQLLQAVDFCVRYALLVERPLVINLSFGNNYGSHSGDSLLETYLNAVSNLGQNVICIGAGNEGDTGRHYAGNLKSDRKSSGQTQTVRATSDPAATSAVSATADRAVSVEFQVGAYESSFSLQIWKVYGDEISIELISPGGIRSGTLSPVLGTARLTLGPTELLLFYGMHPPTARRRKFT
;
A
#
# COMPACT_ATOMS: atom_id res chain seq x y z
N MET A 1 1.24 2.74 15.78
CA MET A 1 2.36 2.05 16.44
C MET A 1 2.00 1.59 17.87
N ASN A 2 1.53 2.47 18.72
CA ASN A 2 1.27 2.16 20.14
C ASN A 2 0.33 0.97 20.38
N LEU A 3 -0.74 0.81 19.57
CA LEU A 3 -1.63 -0.34 19.67
C LEU A 3 -0.90 -1.66 19.40
N ALA A 4 -0.06 -1.68 18.36
CA ALA A 4 0.71 -2.87 18.00
C ALA A 4 1.79 -3.22 19.04
N LEU A 5 2.39 -2.23 19.69
CA LEU A 5 3.34 -2.44 20.81
C LEU A 5 2.63 -2.96 22.05
N ALA A 6 1.41 -2.46 22.34
CA ALA A 6 0.62 -2.90 23.49
C ALA A 6 -0.03 -4.28 23.29
N ALA A 7 -0.11 -4.78 22.05
CA ALA A 7 -0.70 -6.07 21.73
C ALA A 7 0.17 -7.23 22.18
N THR A 8 -0.45 -8.27 22.70
CA THR A 8 0.22 -9.55 22.99
C THR A 8 0.57 -10.27 21.70
N GLU A 9 1.51 -11.24 21.76
CA GLU A 9 1.86 -12.06 20.60
C GLU A 9 0.66 -12.82 20.03
N VAL A 10 -0.25 -13.27 20.88
CA VAL A 10 -1.50 -13.95 20.47
C VAL A 10 -2.40 -13.01 19.67
N GLU A 11 -2.56 -11.77 20.13
CA GLU A 11 -3.38 -10.77 19.46
C GLU A 11 -2.74 -10.35 18.11
N ARG A 12 -1.41 -10.19 18.05
CA ARG A 12 -0.70 -9.91 16.81
C ARG A 12 -0.88 -11.03 15.78
N ARG A 13 -0.94 -12.29 16.21
CA ARG A 13 -1.21 -13.43 15.30
C ARG A 13 -2.64 -13.47 14.80
N ARG A 14 -3.61 -12.99 15.58
CA ARG A 14 -5.03 -13.00 15.21
C ARG A 14 -5.44 -11.81 14.34
N VAL A 15 -4.75 -10.70 14.47
CA VAL A 15 -5.07 -9.44 13.79
C VAL A 15 -3.87 -9.01 12.94
N PRO A 16 -3.87 -9.31 11.63
CA PRO A 16 -2.75 -9.03 10.72
C PRO A 16 -2.27 -7.57 10.75
N GLU A 17 -3.21 -6.63 10.96
CA GLU A 17 -2.91 -5.22 11.03
C GLU A 17 -2.02 -4.86 12.24
N LEU A 18 -2.13 -5.61 13.33
CA LEU A 18 -1.27 -5.40 14.51
C LEU A 18 0.14 -5.92 14.28
N SER A 19 0.30 -6.96 13.48
CA SER A 19 1.60 -7.58 13.18
C SER A 19 2.32 -6.96 11.98
N ALA A 20 1.62 -6.17 11.15
CA ALA A 20 2.26 -5.56 9.97
C ALA A 20 3.51 -4.76 10.36
N GLY A 21 4.66 -5.13 9.78
CA GLY A 21 5.97 -4.57 10.12
C GLY A 21 6.68 -5.27 11.27
N TYR A 22 6.06 -6.22 11.97
CA TYR A 22 6.71 -6.98 13.03
C TYR A 22 7.27 -8.31 12.50
N ASN A 23 8.53 -8.54 12.76
CA ASN A 23 9.16 -9.83 12.54
C ASN A 23 9.31 -10.56 13.89
N SER A 24 8.52 -11.61 14.08
CA SER A 24 8.50 -12.36 15.35
C SER A 24 9.78 -13.17 15.59
N TYR A 25 10.51 -13.52 14.54
CA TYR A 25 11.76 -14.27 14.64
C TYR A 25 12.91 -13.37 15.11
N SER A 26 13.10 -12.22 14.46
CA SER A 26 14.14 -11.25 14.81
C SER A 26 13.71 -10.28 15.92
N LYS A 27 12.44 -10.28 16.31
CA LYS A 27 11.83 -9.30 17.24
C LYS A 27 12.12 -7.86 16.86
N THR A 28 11.95 -7.56 15.56
CA THR A 28 12.17 -6.23 15.01
C THR A 28 10.88 -5.66 14.44
N TRP A 29 10.74 -4.35 14.54
CA TRP A 29 9.70 -3.57 13.88
C TRP A 29 10.25 -2.87 12.65
N GLU A 30 9.59 -2.99 11.53
CA GLU A 30 9.75 -2.11 10.39
C GLU A 30 8.84 -0.91 10.55
N VAL A 31 9.38 0.29 10.46
CA VAL A 31 8.63 1.53 10.59
C VAL A 31 9.05 2.53 9.50
N ILE A 32 8.09 3.34 9.09
CA ILE A 32 8.29 4.45 8.17
C ILE A 32 8.46 5.70 9.02
N VAL A 33 9.51 6.48 8.77
CA VAL A 33 9.74 7.73 9.50
C VAL A 33 9.95 8.91 8.56
N GLN A 34 9.52 10.08 9.01
CA GLN A 34 9.99 11.36 8.52
C GLN A 34 10.95 11.91 9.57
N TYR A 35 12.11 12.42 9.14
CA TYR A 35 13.17 12.79 10.08
C TYR A 35 13.82 14.14 9.69
N GLN A 36 14.58 14.69 10.63
CA GLN A 36 15.43 15.86 10.44
C GLN A 36 16.84 15.57 10.97
N GLY A 37 17.87 16.05 10.27
CA GLY A 37 19.25 15.82 10.63
C GLY A 37 19.79 14.47 10.15
N ASP A 38 20.64 13.82 10.96
CA ASP A 38 21.29 12.56 10.64
C ASP A 38 20.74 11.42 11.47
N LEU A 39 20.63 10.24 10.87
CA LEU A 39 20.18 8.99 11.50
C LEU A 39 21.30 7.92 11.56
N ALA A 40 22.52 8.21 11.08
CA ALA A 40 23.60 7.22 11.01
C ALA A 40 23.96 6.62 12.38
N PHE A 41 23.83 7.39 13.46
CA PHE A 41 24.09 6.90 14.83
C PHE A 41 23.17 5.76 15.27
N LEU A 42 22.01 5.60 14.63
CA LEU A 42 21.09 4.49 14.91
C LEU A 42 21.64 3.14 14.45
N GLU A 43 22.46 3.13 13.40
CA GLU A 43 23.07 1.88 12.91
C GLU A 43 24.06 1.30 13.93
N GLU A 44 24.78 2.14 14.65
CA GLU A 44 25.67 1.75 15.75
C GLU A 44 24.92 1.10 16.92
N GLN A 45 23.61 1.40 17.03
CA GLN A 45 22.73 0.83 18.05
C GLN A 45 21.98 -0.42 17.58
N GLY A 46 22.24 -0.88 16.35
CA GLY A 46 21.63 -2.08 15.77
C GLY A 46 20.29 -1.82 15.07
N VAL A 47 19.93 -0.58 14.80
CA VAL A 47 18.81 -0.21 13.95
C VAL A 47 19.30 -0.15 12.51
N ARG A 48 18.65 -0.88 11.60
CA ARG A 48 18.97 -0.74 10.18
C ARG A 48 18.20 0.44 9.59
N VAL A 49 18.93 1.32 8.90
CA VAL A 49 18.38 2.55 8.31
C VAL A 49 18.41 2.46 6.78
N THR A 50 17.27 2.66 6.12
CA THR A 50 17.17 2.84 4.67
C THR A 50 16.67 4.24 4.39
N LEU A 51 17.56 5.11 3.91
CA LEU A 51 17.24 6.50 3.62
C LEU A 51 16.50 6.63 2.28
N LEU A 52 15.36 7.31 2.29
CA LEU A 52 14.57 7.67 1.11
C LEU A 52 14.73 9.16 0.79
N LEU A 53 14.19 9.63 -0.34
CA LEU A 53 14.12 11.04 -0.68
C LEU A 53 13.28 11.83 0.34
N PHE A 54 13.41 13.15 0.36
CA PHE A 54 12.58 14.09 1.15
C PHE A 54 12.61 13.87 2.66
N SER A 55 13.73 13.40 3.21
CA SER A 55 13.89 13.12 4.64
C SER A 55 12.92 12.03 5.16
N TYR A 56 12.63 11.04 4.33
CA TYR A 56 11.96 9.80 4.75
C TYR A 56 12.99 8.70 4.95
N ALA A 57 12.71 7.78 5.86
CA ALA A 57 13.49 6.57 6.03
C ALA A 57 12.61 5.39 6.44
N ILE A 58 13.08 4.18 6.11
CA ILE A 58 12.56 2.93 6.67
C ILE A 58 13.55 2.47 7.72
N LEU A 59 13.05 2.23 8.92
CA LEU A 59 13.86 1.74 10.04
C LEU A 59 13.42 0.32 10.39
N LEU A 60 14.41 -0.60 10.53
CA LEU A 60 14.19 -1.89 11.18
C LEU A 60 14.72 -1.78 12.61
N VAL A 61 13.81 -1.67 13.56
CA VAL A 61 14.11 -1.34 14.96
C VAL A 61 13.90 -2.56 15.83
N PRO A 62 14.88 -3.00 16.62
CA PRO A 62 14.66 -3.99 17.67
C PRO A 62 13.52 -3.55 18.60
N GLU A 63 12.64 -4.48 18.98
CA GLU A 63 11.47 -4.19 19.83
C GLU A 63 11.86 -3.45 21.13
N SER A 64 13.03 -3.79 21.67
CA SER A 64 13.57 -3.14 22.89
C SER A 64 13.99 -1.68 22.72
N LEU A 65 14.21 -1.23 21.48
CA LEU A 65 14.61 0.14 21.14
C LEU A 65 13.46 1.00 20.63
N MET A 66 12.24 0.46 20.52
CA MET A 66 11.12 1.18 19.92
C MET A 66 10.76 2.46 20.68
N ASP A 67 10.70 2.39 22.01
CA ASP A 67 10.39 3.57 22.83
C ASP A 67 11.48 4.66 22.65
N TYR A 68 12.74 4.25 22.67
CA TYR A 68 13.85 5.16 22.43
C TYR A 68 13.74 5.85 21.06
N VAL A 69 13.48 5.09 19.98
CA VAL A 69 13.37 5.65 18.63
C VAL A 69 12.17 6.59 18.51
N THR A 70 11.05 6.29 19.19
CA THR A 70 9.85 7.15 19.16
C THR A 70 10.05 8.49 19.85
N GLU A 71 10.98 8.57 20.79
CA GLU A 71 11.27 9.79 21.57
C GLU A 71 12.41 10.64 20.99
N LEU A 72 13.07 10.17 19.93
CA LEU A 72 14.18 10.90 19.32
C LEU A 72 13.72 12.23 18.71
N PRO A 73 14.40 13.35 19.03
CA PRO A 73 14.05 14.65 18.46
C PRO A 73 14.26 14.73 16.94
N GLN A 74 15.08 13.84 16.36
CA GLN A 74 15.28 13.72 14.94
C GLN A 74 14.07 13.10 14.23
N ILE A 75 13.26 12.31 14.90
CA ILE A 75 12.06 11.68 14.32
C ILE A 75 10.88 12.64 14.46
N THR A 76 10.47 13.24 13.36
CA THR A 76 9.33 14.18 13.35
C THR A 76 8.00 13.46 13.26
N TYR A 77 7.97 12.30 12.62
CA TYR A 77 6.80 11.44 12.51
C TYR A 77 7.20 9.98 12.30
N LEU A 78 6.42 9.06 12.86
CA LEU A 78 6.62 7.63 12.71
C LEU A 78 5.29 6.93 12.42
N GLU A 79 5.28 6.10 11.41
CA GLU A 79 4.11 5.30 11.00
C GLU A 79 4.49 3.83 10.86
N LYS A 80 3.60 2.95 11.32
CA LYS A 80 3.70 1.51 11.06
C LYS A 80 3.30 1.23 9.61
N PRO A 81 4.01 0.36 8.86
CA PRO A 81 3.61 -0.02 7.51
C PRO A 81 2.24 -0.71 7.52
N LYS A 82 1.51 -0.55 6.42
CA LYS A 82 0.19 -1.15 6.22
C LYS A 82 0.28 -2.24 5.16
N PRO A 83 -0.48 -3.34 5.26
CA PRO A 83 -0.57 -4.34 4.21
C PRO A 83 -1.20 -3.73 2.95
N LEU A 84 -0.86 -4.29 1.79
CA LEU A 84 -1.36 -3.90 0.48
C LEU A 84 -2.04 -5.10 -0.20
N PHE A 85 -3.10 -4.85 -0.96
CA PHE A 85 -3.88 -5.84 -1.68
C PHE A 85 -3.97 -5.46 -3.16
N PHE A 86 -4.01 -6.45 -4.07
CA PHE A 86 -4.05 -6.22 -5.52
C PHE A 86 -5.48 -5.99 -6.02
N ALA A 87 -5.64 -5.21 -7.11
CA ALA A 87 -6.93 -4.83 -7.71
C ALA A 87 -6.92 -5.05 -9.26
N ASP A 88 -8.05 -5.45 -9.87
CA ASP A 88 -8.21 -5.78 -11.31
C ASP A 88 -8.87 -4.67 -12.13
N ALA A 89 -8.63 -4.63 -13.48
CA ALA A 89 -9.08 -3.56 -14.36
C ALA A 89 -9.50 -3.95 -15.78
N PHE A 90 -10.46 -3.17 -16.38
CA PHE A 90 -10.80 -3.10 -17.83
C PHE A 90 -11.14 -1.67 -18.21
N ALA A 91 -10.38 -0.97 -19.14
CA ALA A 91 -10.75 0.40 -19.51
C ALA A 91 -10.12 1.02 -20.79
N ARG A 92 -9.62 0.27 -21.78
CA ARG A 92 -8.91 0.89 -22.91
C ARG A 92 -9.78 1.75 -23.83
N SER A 93 -11.00 1.31 -24.14
CA SER A 93 -11.92 2.02 -25.05
C SER A 93 -12.54 3.27 -24.43
N VAL A 94 -12.78 3.24 -23.13
CA VAL A 94 -13.38 4.36 -22.37
C VAL A 94 -12.41 5.54 -22.22
N SER A 95 -11.10 5.26 -22.29
CA SER A 95 -10.04 6.28 -22.13
C SER A 95 -9.57 6.90 -23.44
N CYS A 96 -10.24 6.67 -24.57
CA CYS A 96 -9.92 7.23 -25.90
C CYS A 96 -8.43 7.04 -26.31
N ILE A 97 -7.83 5.87 -26.00
CA ILE A 97 -6.41 5.59 -26.28
C ILE A 97 -6.14 5.48 -27.80
N SER A 98 -7.07 4.90 -28.56
CA SER A 98 -6.87 4.66 -30.00
C SER A 98 -6.54 5.92 -30.81
N PRO A 99 -7.26 7.06 -30.65
CA PRO A 99 -6.94 8.29 -31.38
C PRO A 99 -5.53 8.85 -31.08
N VAL A 100 -4.99 8.59 -29.86
CA VAL A 100 -3.64 9.05 -29.47
C VAL A 100 -2.54 8.20 -30.12
N GLN A 101 -2.87 6.97 -30.50
CA GLN A 101 -1.98 6.02 -31.16
C GLN A 101 -2.17 6.00 -32.71
N GLU A 102 -3.04 6.85 -33.26
CA GLU A 102 -3.20 6.98 -34.72
C GLU A 102 -1.99 7.71 -35.34
N GLU A 103 -1.82 7.55 -36.66
CA GLU A 103 -0.68 8.06 -37.42
C GLU A 103 -0.40 9.56 -37.24
N ILE A 104 -1.41 10.37 -36.94
CA ILE A 104 -1.27 11.82 -36.76
C ILE A 104 -0.62 12.17 -35.41
N SER A 105 -0.91 11.43 -34.32
CA SER A 105 -0.37 11.69 -32.98
C SER A 105 0.83 10.81 -32.65
N GLY A 106 0.83 9.56 -33.10
CA GLY A 106 1.95 8.62 -33.05
C GLY A 106 2.56 8.41 -31.63
N LEU A 107 1.75 8.56 -30.58
CA LEU A 107 2.24 8.50 -29.20
C LEU A 107 2.16 7.06 -28.67
N TYR A 108 3.29 6.39 -28.66
CA TYR A 108 3.42 4.99 -28.23
C TYR A 108 4.23 4.81 -26.96
N GLY A 109 4.71 5.90 -26.34
CA GLY A 109 5.48 5.89 -25.10
C GLY A 109 7.00 5.77 -25.30
N ASP A 110 7.51 5.96 -26.51
CA ASP A 110 8.96 6.02 -26.74
C ASP A 110 9.60 7.15 -25.90
N GLY A 111 10.80 6.90 -25.37
CA GLY A 111 11.50 7.85 -24.51
C GLY A 111 11.01 7.89 -23.06
N VAL A 112 9.86 7.29 -22.73
CA VAL A 112 9.27 7.28 -21.39
C VAL A 112 9.64 6.01 -20.64
N LEU A 113 9.87 6.13 -19.32
CA LEU A 113 9.92 4.99 -18.39
C LEU A 113 8.50 4.70 -17.87
N LEU A 114 8.07 3.44 -17.95
CA LEU A 114 6.86 2.96 -17.31
C LEU A 114 7.25 1.99 -16.19
N ALA A 115 7.00 2.37 -14.95
CA ALA A 115 7.21 1.53 -13.80
C ALA A 115 5.92 0.82 -13.40
N CYS A 116 5.98 -0.51 -13.31
CA CYS A 116 4.93 -1.36 -12.74
C CYS A 116 5.41 -1.88 -11.39
N ILE A 117 4.76 -1.44 -10.33
CA ILE A 117 5.02 -1.91 -8.97
C ILE A 117 3.84 -2.80 -8.59
N ASP A 118 4.04 -4.12 -8.59
CA ASP A 118 2.94 -5.08 -8.52
C ASP A 118 3.40 -6.47 -8.01
N SER A 119 2.67 -7.54 -8.33
CA SER A 119 2.98 -8.93 -7.94
C SER A 119 4.19 -9.54 -8.68
N GLY A 120 4.81 -8.80 -9.57
CA GLY A 120 5.86 -9.25 -10.47
C GLY A 120 5.46 -9.20 -11.93
N VAL A 121 6.22 -9.87 -12.78
CA VAL A 121 5.94 -9.98 -14.21
C VAL A 121 6.48 -11.31 -14.76
N ASP A 122 5.80 -11.91 -15.70
CA ASP A 122 6.40 -12.89 -16.60
C ASP A 122 7.30 -12.14 -17.60
N TYR A 123 8.56 -11.95 -17.22
CA TYR A 123 9.52 -11.19 -18.03
C TYR A 123 9.82 -11.85 -19.39
N ALA A 124 9.44 -13.12 -19.57
CA ALA A 124 9.61 -13.85 -20.82
C ALA A 124 8.39 -13.70 -21.76
N HIS A 125 7.33 -13.04 -21.32
CA HIS A 125 6.17 -12.81 -22.17
C HIS A 125 6.55 -12.00 -23.41
N PRO A 126 6.17 -12.43 -24.64
CA PRO A 126 6.57 -11.77 -25.89
C PRO A 126 6.22 -10.28 -25.94
N ASP A 127 5.16 -9.86 -25.28
CA ASP A 127 4.72 -8.46 -25.25
C ASP A 127 5.63 -7.52 -24.48
N PHE A 128 6.59 -8.06 -23.71
CA PHE A 128 7.60 -7.27 -22.99
C PHE A 128 8.97 -7.35 -23.65
N CYS A 129 9.05 -7.98 -24.83
CA CYS A 129 10.28 -8.08 -25.63
C CYS A 129 10.18 -7.18 -26.87
N ALA A 130 11.30 -6.62 -27.29
CA ALA A 130 11.44 -5.90 -28.54
C ALA A 130 11.39 -6.86 -29.75
N SER A 131 11.37 -6.31 -30.98
CA SER A 131 11.27 -7.11 -32.20
C SER A 131 12.48 -8.07 -32.41
N ASP A 132 13.64 -7.72 -31.89
CA ASP A 132 14.85 -8.53 -31.91
C ASP A 132 14.88 -9.62 -30.81
N GLY A 133 13.85 -9.72 -29.99
CA GLY A 133 13.73 -10.65 -28.88
C GLY A 133 14.38 -10.20 -27.57
N THR A 134 15.02 -9.03 -27.53
CA THR A 134 15.57 -8.47 -26.30
C THR A 134 14.48 -7.90 -25.40
N SER A 135 14.74 -7.87 -24.09
CA SER A 135 13.78 -7.38 -23.12
C SER A 135 13.62 -5.86 -23.19
N ARG A 136 12.37 -5.37 -23.09
CA ARG A 136 12.07 -3.96 -22.86
C ARG A 136 12.23 -3.57 -21.39
N ILE A 137 12.35 -4.54 -20.48
CA ILE A 137 12.55 -4.32 -19.04
C ILE A 137 13.99 -3.87 -18.82
N ALA A 138 14.18 -2.63 -18.39
CA ALA A 138 15.49 -2.08 -18.07
C ALA A 138 16.02 -2.62 -16.72
N LEU A 139 15.13 -2.65 -15.72
CA LEU A 139 15.39 -3.17 -14.38
C LEU A 139 14.18 -3.94 -13.87
N LEU A 140 14.45 -5.07 -13.19
CA LEU A 140 13.47 -5.85 -12.45
C LEU A 140 13.98 -6.01 -11.02
N TRP A 141 13.30 -5.42 -10.04
CA TRP A 141 13.59 -5.60 -8.63
C TRP A 141 12.56 -6.51 -7.99
N ASP A 142 12.97 -7.70 -7.60
CA ASP A 142 12.14 -8.63 -6.85
C ASP A 142 12.44 -8.53 -5.35
N GLN A 143 11.51 -7.96 -4.59
CA GLN A 143 11.67 -7.78 -3.15
C GLN A 143 11.52 -9.08 -2.36
N THR A 144 10.99 -10.14 -2.99
CA THR A 144 10.75 -11.44 -2.34
C THR A 144 11.97 -12.36 -2.34
N ILE A 145 12.96 -12.08 -3.20
CA ILE A 145 14.14 -12.96 -3.39
C ILE A 145 15.33 -12.36 -2.67
N PRO A 146 15.82 -12.94 -1.57
CA PRO A 146 17.05 -12.51 -0.92
C PRO A 146 18.26 -12.61 -1.86
N GLY A 147 19.17 -11.65 -1.81
CA GLY A 147 20.40 -11.73 -2.61
C GLY A 147 21.08 -10.39 -2.83
N LYS A 148 20.93 -9.81 -4.02
CA LYS A 148 21.62 -8.58 -4.43
C LYS A 148 20.62 -7.42 -4.52
N PRO A 149 20.32 -6.73 -3.41
CA PRO A 149 19.43 -5.57 -3.44
C PRO A 149 20.03 -4.43 -4.28
N PRO A 150 19.20 -3.51 -4.77
CA PRO A 150 19.72 -2.29 -5.37
C PRO A 150 20.52 -1.48 -4.36
N THR A 151 21.49 -0.70 -4.84
CA THR A 151 22.32 0.16 -3.98
C THR A 151 21.44 1.12 -3.16
N GLY A 152 21.67 1.15 -1.87
CA GLY A 152 20.92 1.96 -0.91
C GLY A 152 19.69 1.26 -0.31
N TYR A 153 19.35 0.05 -0.74
CA TYR A 153 18.26 -0.75 -0.17
C TYR A 153 18.80 -2.03 0.45
N ALA A 154 18.01 -2.63 1.36
CA ALA A 154 18.44 -3.81 2.11
C ALA A 154 17.65 -5.08 1.76
N LEU A 155 16.75 -5.00 0.78
CA LEU A 155 15.73 -6.02 0.54
C LEU A 155 15.75 -6.45 -0.93
N GLY A 156 15.54 -7.72 -1.16
CA GLY A 156 15.30 -8.25 -2.50
C GLY A 156 16.55 -8.47 -3.35
N SER A 157 16.33 -8.66 -4.63
CA SER A 157 17.35 -8.77 -5.67
C SER A 157 16.95 -7.98 -6.90
N VAL A 158 17.89 -7.24 -7.50
CA VAL A 158 17.69 -6.51 -8.75
C VAL A 158 18.38 -7.21 -9.92
N TYR A 159 17.68 -7.24 -11.06
CA TYR A 159 18.15 -7.81 -12.33
C TYR A 159 18.13 -6.73 -13.40
N THR A 160 19.23 -6.62 -14.13
CA THR A 160 19.40 -5.70 -15.25
C THR A 160 18.85 -6.28 -16.54
N ARG A 161 18.59 -5.43 -17.54
CA ARG A 161 18.22 -5.87 -18.90
C ARG A 161 19.19 -6.92 -19.46
N GLN A 162 20.49 -6.76 -19.22
CA GLN A 162 21.49 -7.72 -19.69
C GLN A 162 21.24 -9.09 -19.09
N GLN A 163 21.07 -9.20 -17.77
CA GLN A 163 20.79 -10.46 -17.09
C GLN A 163 19.46 -11.09 -17.54
N ILE A 164 18.45 -10.26 -17.78
CA ILE A 164 17.17 -10.72 -18.32
C ILE A 164 17.37 -11.27 -19.74
N ASN A 165 18.13 -10.60 -20.58
CA ASN A 165 18.44 -11.10 -21.93
C ASN A 165 19.26 -12.41 -21.92
N GLU A 166 20.21 -12.53 -21.00
CA GLU A 166 20.95 -13.80 -20.79
C GLU A 166 19.98 -14.92 -20.38
N ALA A 167 19.04 -14.63 -19.49
CA ALA A 167 18.00 -15.57 -19.09
C ALA A 167 17.06 -15.93 -20.28
N LEU A 168 16.65 -14.96 -21.08
CA LEU A 168 15.80 -15.18 -22.26
C LEU A 168 16.49 -16.03 -23.34
N ALA A 169 17.81 -15.97 -23.43
CA ALA A 169 18.60 -16.79 -24.35
C ALA A 169 18.76 -18.24 -23.90
N SER A 170 18.35 -18.60 -22.69
CA SER A 170 18.42 -19.98 -22.17
C SER A 170 17.51 -20.92 -22.95
N SER A 171 17.96 -22.17 -23.10
CA SER A 171 17.23 -23.18 -23.88
C SER A 171 16.02 -23.74 -23.14
N THR A 172 16.05 -23.71 -21.82
CA THR A 172 14.97 -24.25 -20.97
C THR A 172 14.46 -23.25 -19.94
N PRO A 173 13.21 -23.37 -19.48
CA PRO A 173 12.67 -22.55 -18.40
C PRO A 173 13.50 -22.68 -17.10
N GLU A 174 14.03 -23.86 -16.80
CA GLU A 174 14.83 -24.13 -15.61
C GLU A 174 16.13 -23.32 -15.62
N GLU A 175 16.86 -23.33 -16.75
CA GLU A 175 18.07 -22.50 -16.94
C GLU A 175 17.74 -21.01 -16.82
N ARG A 176 16.63 -20.58 -17.41
CA ARG A 176 16.14 -19.20 -17.34
C ARG A 176 15.93 -18.77 -15.90
N PHE A 177 15.20 -19.56 -15.13
CA PHE A 177 14.91 -19.25 -13.73
C PHE A 177 16.11 -19.45 -12.79
N ALA A 178 17.15 -20.18 -13.21
CA ALA A 178 18.42 -20.21 -12.49
C ALA A 178 19.17 -18.86 -12.57
N LEU A 179 19.01 -18.13 -13.67
CA LEU A 179 19.61 -16.81 -13.87
C LEU A 179 18.75 -15.68 -13.27
N VAL A 180 17.45 -15.68 -13.57
CA VAL A 180 16.48 -14.68 -13.07
C VAL A 180 15.27 -15.40 -12.46
N PRO A 181 15.29 -15.74 -11.17
CA PRO A 181 14.27 -16.56 -10.53
C PRO A 181 12.96 -15.86 -10.25
N SER A 182 12.84 -14.57 -10.58
CA SER A 182 11.61 -13.79 -10.37
C SER A 182 10.46 -14.35 -11.19
N ARG A 183 9.29 -14.48 -10.55
CA ARG A 183 8.05 -14.99 -11.16
C ARG A 183 6.87 -14.20 -10.69
N ASP A 184 5.92 -13.97 -11.59
CA ASP A 184 4.58 -13.51 -11.22
C ASP A 184 3.67 -14.72 -10.99
N VAL A 185 3.48 -15.09 -9.72
CA VAL A 185 2.68 -16.27 -9.36
C VAL A 185 1.18 -16.01 -9.51
N THR A 186 0.75 -14.78 -9.31
CA THR A 186 -0.67 -14.39 -9.40
C THR A 186 -1.11 -14.06 -10.82
N GLY A 187 -0.16 -13.66 -11.66
CA GLY A 187 -0.43 -13.14 -13.01
C GLY A 187 -0.96 -11.71 -13.05
N HIS A 188 -1.23 -11.10 -11.88
CA HIS A 188 -1.82 -9.76 -11.80
C HIS A 188 -0.90 -8.69 -12.38
N GLY A 189 0.35 -8.61 -11.94
CA GLY A 189 1.31 -7.63 -12.45
C GLY A 189 1.62 -7.82 -13.93
N THR A 190 1.65 -9.06 -14.41
CA THR A 190 1.80 -9.36 -15.84
C THR A 190 0.63 -8.82 -16.65
N ALA A 191 -0.61 -9.02 -16.19
CA ALA A 191 -1.82 -8.51 -16.85
C ALA A 191 -1.85 -6.98 -16.83
N VAL A 192 -1.59 -6.37 -15.66
CA VAL A 192 -1.55 -4.90 -15.50
C VAL A 192 -0.49 -4.27 -16.40
N LEU A 193 0.72 -4.82 -16.43
CA LEU A 193 1.79 -4.34 -17.29
C LEU A 193 1.45 -4.54 -18.78
N GLY A 194 0.77 -5.63 -19.13
CA GLY A 194 0.28 -5.90 -20.48
C GLY A 194 -0.69 -4.82 -20.96
N ILE A 195 -1.67 -4.45 -20.12
CA ILE A 195 -2.61 -3.36 -20.40
C ILE A 195 -1.88 -2.01 -20.52
N ALA A 196 -0.94 -1.74 -19.63
CA ALA A 196 -0.20 -0.48 -19.64
C ALA A 196 0.79 -0.37 -20.80
N ALA A 197 1.52 -1.43 -21.14
CA ALA A 197 2.67 -1.34 -22.02
C ALA A 197 2.96 -2.59 -22.88
N GLY A 198 2.06 -3.57 -22.94
CA GLY A 198 2.21 -4.72 -23.84
C GLY A 198 2.28 -4.25 -25.29
N ASN A 199 3.18 -4.80 -26.12
CA ASN A 199 3.29 -4.41 -27.52
C ASN A 199 2.41 -5.26 -28.45
N GLY A 200 1.63 -6.19 -27.93
CA GLY A 200 0.68 -7.02 -28.68
C GLY A 200 1.30 -8.13 -29.52
N ARG A 201 2.59 -8.43 -29.38
CA ARG A 201 3.28 -9.46 -30.18
C ARG A 201 2.79 -10.88 -29.93
N SER A 202 2.20 -11.14 -28.76
CA SER A 202 1.60 -12.44 -28.43
C SER A 202 0.25 -12.67 -29.09
N SER A 203 -0.40 -11.64 -29.61
CA SER A 203 -1.71 -11.70 -30.24
C SER A 203 -1.61 -11.54 -31.78
N ALA A 204 -2.52 -12.20 -32.48
CA ALA A 204 -2.58 -12.09 -33.96
C ALA A 204 -3.04 -10.70 -34.41
N ASP A 205 -3.63 -9.92 -33.52
CA ASP A 205 -4.16 -8.58 -33.80
C ASP A 205 -3.41 -7.53 -32.97
N ALA A 206 -2.78 -6.58 -33.67
CA ALA A 206 -2.12 -5.43 -33.05
C ALA A 206 -3.08 -4.54 -32.22
N ALA A 207 -4.39 -4.73 -32.31
CA ALA A 207 -5.39 -4.07 -31.51
C ALA A 207 -5.30 -4.43 -30.01
N MET A 208 -4.65 -5.55 -29.68
CA MET A 208 -4.47 -6.02 -28.28
C MET A 208 -3.23 -5.41 -27.60
N ARG A 209 -2.59 -4.42 -28.19
CA ARG A 209 -1.46 -3.72 -27.58
C ARG A 209 -1.91 -2.81 -26.41
N GLY A 210 -1.00 -2.57 -25.47
CA GLY A 210 -1.21 -1.66 -24.34
C GLY A 210 -1.20 -0.16 -24.71
N VAL A 211 -1.27 0.67 -23.68
CA VAL A 211 -1.31 2.15 -23.82
C VAL A 211 0.03 2.72 -24.30
N ALA A 212 1.16 2.19 -23.79
CA ALA A 212 2.51 2.67 -24.08
C ALA A 212 3.41 1.51 -24.57
N PRO A 213 3.12 0.92 -25.77
CA PRO A 213 3.78 -0.30 -26.23
C PRO A 213 5.27 -0.13 -26.56
N GLU A 214 5.79 1.09 -26.63
CA GLU A 214 7.21 1.41 -26.90
C GLU A 214 7.95 1.94 -25.67
N ALA A 215 7.27 2.08 -24.51
CA ALA A 215 7.90 2.51 -23.28
C ALA A 215 9.00 1.53 -22.82
N THR A 216 10.03 2.08 -22.19
CA THR A 216 11.02 1.29 -21.44
C THR A 216 10.44 0.93 -20.08
N LEU A 217 10.54 -0.36 -19.68
CA LEU A 217 9.86 -0.89 -18.52
C LEU A 217 10.79 -0.95 -17.31
N VAL A 218 10.27 -0.59 -16.16
CA VAL A 218 10.87 -0.83 -14.84
C VAL A 218 9.87 -1.62 -14.02
N VAL A 219 10.28 -2.77 -13.49
CA VAL A 219 9.38 -3.64 -12.75
C VAL A 219 9.86 -3.78 -11.33
N VAL A 220 8.94 -3.60 -10.37
CA VAL A 220 9.18 -3.94 -8.98
C VAL A 220 8.12 -4.94 -8.52
N LYS A 221 8.57 -6.14 -8.18
CA LYS A 221 7.73 -7.11 -7.51
C LYS A 221 7.74 -6.83 -6.02
N LEU A 222 6.59 -6.40 -5.52
CA LEU A 222 6.36 -6.15 -4.10
C LEU A 222 6.28 -7.46 -3.32
N GLY A 223 6.78 -7.45 -2.11
CA GLY A 223 6.60 -8.53 -1.16
C GLY A 223 7.75 -8.69 -0.18
N ASN A 224 7.67 -9.76 0.56
CA ASN A 224 8.67 -10.19 1.52
C ASN A 224 9.23 -11.55 1.11
N PRO A 225 10.43 -11.92 1.62
CA PRO A 225 10.94 -13.28 1.49
C PRO A 225 10.04 -14.35 2.14
N ASP A 226 9.24 -13.97 3.14
CA ASP A 226 8.22 -14.85 3.72
C ASP A 226 6.91 -14.75 2.91
N PRO A 227 6.49 -15.82 2.22
CA PRO A 227 5.27 -15.81 1.40
C PRO A 227 3.98 -15.61 2.20
N ALA A 228 4.00 -15.83 3.52
CA ALA A 228 2.86 -15.59 4.40
C ALA A 228 2.69 -14.09 4.73
N ASP A 229 3.66 -13.27 4.40
CA ASP A 229 3.70 -11.86 4.74
C ASP A 229 3.21 -11.03 3.54
N LEU A 230 2.13 -10.28 3.73
CA LEU A 230 1.58 -9.41 2.69
C LEU A 230 2.53 -8.25 2.38
N PRO A 231 2.54 -7.73 1.14
CA PRO A 231 3.24 -6.50 0.80
C PRO A 231 2.81 -5.33 1.71
N ARG A 232 3.75 -4.44 2.02
CA ARG A 232 3.55 -3.33 2.95
C ARG A 232 3.83 -1.98 2.31
N THR A 233 3.26 -0.93 2.88
CA THR A 233 3.50 0.46 2.44
C THR A 233 4.98 0.87 2.53
N SER A 234 5.77 0.29 3.44
CA SER A 234 7.22 0.49 3.51
C SER A 234 7.96 -0.04 2.28
N GLN A 235 7.56 -1.19 1.77
CA GLN A 235 8.12 -1.78 0.54
C GLN A 235 7.69 -0.98 -0.69
N LEU A 236 6.45 -0.50 -0.70
CA LEU A 236 5.96 0.40 -1.74
C LEU A 236 6.74 1.72 -1.78
N LEU A 237 6.99 2.34 -0.63
CA LEU A 237 7.82 3.56 -0.56
C LEU A 237 9.20 3.33 -1.15
N GLN A 238 9.87 2.23 -0.79
CA GLN A 238 11.16 1.86 -1.36
C GLN A 238 11.08 1.61 -2.87
N ALA A 239 10.02 0.97 -3.34
CA ALA A 239 9.80 0.69 -4.77
C ALA A 239 9.63 1.98 -5.58
N VAL A 240 8.82 2.91 -5.07
CA VAL A 240 8.62 4.23 -5.71
C VAL A 240 9.94 5.01 -5.72
N ASP A 241 10.63 5.09 -4.57
CA ASP A 241 11.92 5.76 -4.45
C ASP A 241 12.96 5.20 -5.45
N PHE A 242 13.04 3.88 -5.57
CA PHE A 242 13.92 3.20 -6.54
C PHE A 242 13.60 3.60 -7.99
N CYS A 243 12.34 3.56 -8.38
CA CYS A 243 11.92 3.93 -9.74
C CYS A 243 12.25 5.40 -10.04
N VAL A 244 11.99 6.30 -9.08
CA VAL A 244 12.27 7.73 -9.22
C VAL A 244 13.78 8.00 -9.32
N ARG A 245 14.59 7.39 -8.44
CA ARG A 245 16.05 7.52 -8.52
C ARG A 245 16.61 7.02 -9.84
N TYR A 246 16.08 5.91 -10.35
CA TYR A 246 16.46 5.41 -11.66
C TYR A 246 16.10 6.38 -12.78
N ALA A 247 14.88 6.93 -12.77
CA ALA A 247 14.43 7.91 -13.75
C ALA A 247 15.30 9.18 -13.76
N LEU A 248 15.65 9.69 -12.56
CA LEU A 248 16.57 10.82 -12.41
C LEU A 248 17.96 10.49 -12.93
N LEU A 249 18.46 9.28 -12.68
CA LEU A 249 19.80 8.85 -13.15
C LEU A 249 19.88 8.79 -14.67
N VAL A 250 18.81 8.35 -15.35
CA VAL A 250 18.79 8.20 -16.82
C VAL A 250 18.15 9.40 -17.52
N GLU A 251 17.74 10.41 -16.76
CA GLU A 251 17.16 11.68 -17.26
C GLU A 251 15.93 11.46 -18.17
N ARG A 252 15.02 10.56 -17.75
CA ARG A 252 13.81 10.25 -18.51
C ARG A 252 12.54 10.51 -17.69
N PRO A 253 11.45 10.93 -18.36
CA PRO A 253 10.15 11.02 -17.73
C PRO A 253 9.66 9.64 -17.27
N LEU A 254 8.96 9.61 -16.14
CA LEU A 254 8.52 8.40 -15.46
C LEU A 254 7.01 8.38 -15.27
N VAL A 255 6.38 7.28 -15.64
CA VAL A 255 5.01 6.96 -15.24
C VAL A 255 5.05 5.75 -14.30
N ILE A 256 4.46 5.87 -13.12
CA ILE A 256 4.36 4.79 -12.14
C ILE A 256 2.92 4.31 -12.10
N ASN A 257 2.69 3.01 -12.29
CA ASN A 257 1.41 2.36 -12.10
C ASN A 257 1.36 1.63 -10.77
N LEU A 258 0.33 1.92 -9.96
CA LEU A 258 0.01 1.30 -8.69
C LEU A 258 -1.41 0.73 -8.75
N SER A 259 -1.53 -0.57 -8.99
CA SER A 259 -2.83 -1.26 -9.13
C SER A 259 -3.15 -2.12 -7.91
N PHE A 260 -2.89 -1.61 -6.71
CA PHE A 260 -3.17 -2.25 -5.43
C PHE A 260 -3.35 -1.17 -4.36
N GLY A 261 -3.90 -1.55 -3.22
CA GLY A 261 -4.12 -0.61 -2.13
C GLY A 261 -4.69 -1.27 -0.87
N ASN A 262 -5.19 -0.45 0.02
CA ASN A 262 -5.94 -0.85 1.20
C ASN A 262 -6.95 0.23 1.60
N ASN A 263 -7.84 -0.11 2.54
CA ASN A 263 -8.85 0.80 3.07
C ASN A 263 -8.46 1.44 4.41
N TYR A 264 -7.16 1.42 4.76
CA TYR A 264 -6.67 1.98 6.02
C TYR A 264 -6.39 3.47 5.92
N GLY A 265 -6.61 4.16 7.02
CA GLY A 265 -6.25 5.57 7.15
C GLY A 265 -7.45 6.50 7.11
N SER A 266 -7.16 7.79 7.14
CA SER A 266 -8.16 8.86 7.22
C SER A 266 -8.88 9.17 5.92
N HIS A 267 -8.44 8.60 4.81
CA HIS A 267 -8.90 8.91 3.43
C HIS A 267 -8.81 10.41 3.08
N SER A 268 -7.82 11.10 3.63
CA SER A 268 -7.64 12.55 3.48
C SER A 268 -6.31 12.97 2.86
N GLY A 269 -5.49 12.00 2.43
CA GLY A 269 -4.23 12.28 1.75
C GLY A 269 -3.08 12.70 2.69
N ASP A 270 -3.15 12.38 3.99
CA ASP A 270 -2.20 12.88 4.98
C ASP A 270 -1.29 11.78 5.58
N SER A 271 -1.41 10.51 5.16
CA SER A 271 -0.48 9.47 5.61
C SER A 271 0.93 9.73 5.06
N LEU A 272 1.95 9.11 5.65
CA LEU A 272 3.33 9.25 5.14
C LEU A 272 3.46 8.76 3.70
N LEU A 273 2.77 7.68 3.33
CA LEU A 273 2.75 7.22 1.95
C LEU A 273 2.17 8.28 1.01
N GLU A 274 0.99 8.82 1.34
CA GLU A 274 0.30 9.79 0.50
C GLU A 274 1.11 11.10 0.36
N THR A 275 1.67 11.58 1.46
CA THR A 275 2.50 12.80 1.44
C THR A 275 3.82 12.58 0.69
N TYR A 276 4.41 11.38 0.75
CA TYR A 276 5.58 11.02 -0.03
C TYR A 276 5.26 10.97 -1.53
N LEU A 277 4.16 10.33 -1.94
CA LEU A 277 3.71 10.28 -3.33
C LEU A 277 3.46 11.70 -3.89
N ASN A 278 2.86 12.59 -3.08
CA ASN A 278 2.68 13.99 -3.43
C ASN A 278 4.03 14.71 -3.62
N ALA A 279 5.01 14.44 -2.75
CA ALA A 279 6.34 15.04 -2.90
C ALA A 279 7.05 14.54 -4.16
N VAL A 280 6.95 13.25 -4.47
CA VAL A 280 7.47 12.67 -5.73
C VAL A 280 6.82 13.32 -6.94
N SER A 281 5.50 13.45 -6.96
CA SER A 281 4.78 14.07 -8.08
C SER A 281 5.21 15.52 -8.35
N ASN A 282 5.64 16.23 -7.31
CA ASN A 282 6.13 17.61 -7.42
C ASN A 282 7.56 17.74 -7.96
N LEU A 283 8.32 16.66 -8.14
CA LEU A 283 9.64 16.71 -8.79
C LEU A 283 9.57 17.09 -10.27
N GLY A 284 8.40 17.02 -10.89
CA GLY A 284 8.22 17.18 -12.33
C GLY A 284 8.67 15.94 -13.11
N GLN A 285 8.18 15.82 -14.35
CA GLN A 285 8.42 14.67 -15.26
C GLN A 285 8.00 13.30 -14.68
N ASN A 286 7.21 13.30 -13.61
CA ASN A 286 6.68 12.08 -12.99
C ASN A 286 5.15 12.12 -12.98
N VAL A 287 4.55 10.98 -13.32
CA VAL A 287 3.10 10.75 -13.19
C VAL A 287 2.88 9.48 -12.40
N ILE A 288 2.05 9.54 -11.37
CA ILE A 288 1.67 8.38 -10.57
C ILE A 288 0.19 8.08 -10.81
N CYS A 289 -0.09 6.90 -11.36
CA CYS A 289 -1.43 6.39 -11.61
C CYS A 289 -1.77 5.39 -10.50
N ILE A 290 -2.86 5.65 -9.76
CA ILE A 290 -3.27 4.84 -8.63
C ILE A 290 -4.68 4.31 -8.90
N GLY A 291 -4.87 3.00 -8.80
CA GLY A 291 -6.18 2.37 -8.86
C GLY A 291 -7.03 2.75 -7.64
N ALA A 292 -8.29 3.13 -7.86
CA ALA A 292 -9.22 3.48 -6.80
C ALA A 292 -9.78 2.27 -6.02
N GLY A 293 -9.46 1.05 -6.44
CA GLY A 293 -9.92 -0.21 -5.86
C GLY A 293 -11.22 -0.72 -6.49
N ASN A 294 -11.58 -1.95 -6.16
CA ASN A 294 -12.74 -2.68 -6.70
C ASN A 294 -13.90 -2.77 -5.70
N GLU A 295 -13.86 -2.03 -4.60
CA GLU A 295 -14.72 -2.21 -3.43
C GLU A 295 -15.79 -1.13 -3.29
N GLY A 296 -16.11 -0.41 -4.38
CA GLY A 296 -17.04 0.71 -4.36
C GLY A 296 -18.48 0.36 -3.92
N ASP A 297 -18.87 -0.90 -4.06
CA ASP A 297 -20.20 -1.42 -3.68
C ASP A 297 -20.19 -2.21 -2.35
N THR A 298 -19.03 -2.44 -1.74
CA THR A 298 -18.90 -3.30 -0.55
C THR A 298 -19.28 -2.61 0.77
N GLY A 299 -19.45 -1.28 0.76
CA GLY A 299 -19.90 -0.52 1.93
C GLY A 299 -18.94 -0.56 3.12
N ARG A 300 -17.63 -0.63 2.88
CA ARG A 300 -16.59 -0.70 3.93
C ARG A 300 -16.25 0.64 4.58
N HIS A 301 -16.88 1.71 4.16
CA HIS A 301 -16.60 3.07 4.62
C HIS A 301 -17.88 3.81 4.95
N TYR A 302 -17.85 4.57 6.04
CA TYR A 302 -18.90 5.51 6.42
C TYR A 302 -18.30 6.90 6.63
N ALA A 303 -18.95 7.92 6.09
CA ALA A 303 -18.66 9.32 6.38
C ALA A 303 -19.92 10.03 6.87
N GLY A 304 -19.86 10.67 8.01
CA GLY A 304 -20.98 11.38 8.62
C GLY A 304 -20.57 12.71 9.24
N ASN A 305 -21.55 13.55 9.52
CA ASN A 305 -21.37 14.82 10.19
C ASN A 305 -22.41 14.98 11.31
N LEU A 306 -21.95 14.93 12.55
CA LEU A 306 -22.79 15.03 13.75
C LEU A 306 -23.62 16.35 13.83
N LYS A 307 -23.23 17.39 13.08
CA LYS A 307 -23.93 18.69 13.05
C LYS A 307 -25.01 18.79 11.98
N SER A 308 -24.84 18.12 10.85
CA SER A 308 -25.74 18.22 9.68
C SER A 308 -26.85 17.17 9.67
N ASP A 309 -26.65 16.02 10.30
CA ASP A 309 -27.61 14.92 10.28
C ASP A 309 -28.88 15.16 11.11
N ARG A 310 -29.05 16.36 11.68
CA ARG A 310 -30.28 16.81 12.35
C ARG A 310 -31.54 16.86 11.46
N LYS A 311 -31.38 16.79 10.11
CA LYS A 311 -32.52 16.93 9.18
C LYS A 311 -32.94 15.63 8.49
N SER A 312 -32.19 14.55 8.64
CA SER A 312 -32.51 13.26 8.02
C SER A 312 -33.03 12.23 9.02
N SER A 313 -33.99 12.65 9.87
CA SER A 313 -34.75 11.69 10.66
C SER A 313 -35.54 10.78 9.71
N GLY A 314 -35.00 9.58 9.46
CA GLY A 314 -35.68 8.55 8.69
C GLY A 314 -34.90 7.89 7.55
N GLN A 315 -33.67 8.29 7.27
CA GLN A 315 -32.84 7.56 6.28
C GLN A 315 -31.82 6.67 6.98
N THR A 316 -31.99 5.37 6.75
CA THR A 316 -31.04 4.34 7.12
C THR A 316 -29.84 4.39 6.17
N GLN A 317 -28.63 4.61 6.70
CA GLN A 317 -27.39 4.49 5.95
C GLN A 317 -26.69 3.19 6.33
N THR A 318 -26.20 2.48 5.33
CA THR A 318 -25.66 1.15 5.49
C THR A 318 -24.14 1.13 5.34
N VAL A 319 -23.45 0.60 6.32
CA VAL A 319 -21.99 0.34 6.26
C VAL A 319 -21.76 -1.15 6.30
N ARG A 320 -20.98 -1.66 5.35
CA ARG A 320 -20.63 -3.09 5.29
C ARG A 320 -19.17 -3.29 5.68
N ALA A 321 -18.93 -4.22 6.58
CA ALA A 321 -17.60 -4.63 7.02
C ALA A 321 -17.25 -6.06 6.58
N THR A 322 -17.87 -6.59 5.49
CA THR A 322 -17.65 -7.99 5.07
C THR A 322 -17.56 -8.16 3.56
N SER A 323 -16.98 -9.29 3.15
CA SER A 323 -16.98 -9.77 1.77
C SER A 323 -18.32 -10.36 1.31
N ASP A 324 -19.37 -10.37 2.16
CA ASP A 324 -20.69 -10.90 1.82
C ASP A 324 -21.63 -9.79 1.30
N PRO A 325 -22.10 -9.85 0.04
CA PRO A 325 -22.95 -8.84 -0.57
C PRO A 325 -24.40 -8.78 -0.01
N ALA A 326 -24.80 -9.70 0.86
CA ALA A 326 -26.20 -9.78 1.35
C ALA A 326 -26.48 -9.02 2.65
N ALA A 327 -25.48 -8.44 3.31
CA ALA A 327 -25.61 -7.83 4.62
C ALA A 327 -25.92 -6.32 4.57
N THR A 328 -27.01 -5.90 5.18
CA THR A 328 -27.49 -4.52 5.21
C THR A 328 -27.57 -3.99 6.66
N SER A 329 -27.01 -2.83 6.95
CA SER A 329 -27.05 -2.21 8.29
C SER A 329 -27.85 -0.93 8.33
N ALA A 330 -28.49 -0.63 9.46
CA ALA A 330 -29.37 0.53 9.66
C ALA A 330 -28.72 1.59 10.57
N VAL A 331 -28.90 2.86 10.26
CA VAL A 331 -28.53 3.98 11.13
C VAL A 331 -29.77 4.63 11.73
N SER A 332 -29.82 4.74 13.05
CA SER A 332 -30.89 5.42 13.78
C SER A 332 -30.34 6.60 14.57
N ALA A 333 -30.94 7.77 14.45
CA ALA A 333 -30.59 8.95 15.24
C ALA A 333 -31.46 9.02 16.52
N THR A 334 -30.82 9.07 17.69
CA THR A 334 -31.46 9.32 18.97
C THR A 334 -31.26 10.76 19.45
N ALA A 335 -32.13 11.26 20.31
CA ALA A 335 -32.43 12.67 20.53
C ALA A 335 -31.31 13.63 20.96
N ASP A 336 -30.09 13.17 21.33
CA ASP A 336 -29.06 14.05 21.90
C ASP A 336 -27.69 13.97 21.19
N ARG A 337 -27.66 14.21 19.88
CA ARG A 337 -26.42 14.33 19.11
C ARG A 337 -25.62 13.00 18.92
N ALA A 338 -26.23 11.86 19.13
CA ALA A 338 -25.64 10.57 18.83
C ALA A 338 -26.07 10.08 17.45
N VAL A 339 -25.12 9.60 16.64
CA VAL A 339 -25.38 8.88 15.39
C VAL A 339 -25.02 7.41 15.64
N SER A 340 -25.93 6.51 15.36
CA SER A 340 -25.68 5.07 15.43
C SER A 340 -25.28 4.57 14.06
N VAL A 341 -24.11 3.96 13.98
CA VAL A 341 -23.62 3.32 12.76
C VAL A 341 -23.58 1.82 13.03
N GLU A 342 -24.41 1.08 12.31
CA GLU A 342 -24.45 -0.38 12.39
C GLU A 342 -23.55 -0.96 11.32
N PHE A 343 -22.74 -1.96 11.66
CA PHE A 343 -21.92 -2.71 10.72
C PHE A 343 -22.06 -4.20 10.99
N GLN A 344 -21.92 -4.99 9.95
CA GLN A 344 -22.02 -6.45 10.03
C GLN A 344 -20.63 -7.07 9.92
N VAL A 345 -20.36 -8.02 10.80
CA VAL A 345 -19.17 -8.87 10.77
C VAL A 345 -19.56 -10.21 10.13
N GLY A 346 -18.80 -10.68 9.14
CA GLY A 346 -19.06 -11.94 8.46
C GLY A 346 -19.03 -13.14 9.41
N ALA A 347 -19.78 -14.18 9.07
CA ALA A 347 -19.96 -15.37 9.93
C ALA A 347 -18.64 -16.12 10.22
N TYR A 348 -17.62 -15.95 9.38
CA TYR A 348 -16.32 -16.62 9.49
C TYR A 348 -15.18 -15.67 9.89
N GLU A 349 -15.48 -14.40 10.15
CA GLU A 349 -14.48 -13.44 10.62
C GLU A 349 -14.24 -13.63 12.12
N SER A 350 -13.05 -14.08 12.46
CA SER A 350 -12.63 -14.25 13.85
C SER A 350 -12.16 -12.96 14.50
N SER A 351 -11.81 -11.95 13.70
CA SER A 351 -11.37 -10.62 14.16
C SER A 351 -11.54 -9.60 13.03
N PHE A 352 -11.69 -8.33 13.40
CA PHE A 352 -11.68 -7.21 12.45
C PHE A 352 -11.11 -5.95 13.12
N SER A 353 -10.70 -4.98 12.30
CA SER A 353 -10.21 -3.69 12.74
C SER A 353 -11.19 -2.60 12.31
N LEU A 354 -11.64 -1.78 13.26
CA LEU A 354 -12.47 -0.62 13.02
C LEU A 354 -11.64 0.64 13.27
N GLN A 355 -11.51 1.50 12.26
CA GLN A 355 -10.83 2.77 12.36
C GLN A 355 -11.85 3.91 12.35
N ILE A 356 -11.81 4.77 13.35
CA ILE A 356 -12.69 5.93 13.48
C ILE A 356 -11.83 7.18 13.41
N TRP A 357 -12.05 7.98 12.38
CA TRP A 357 -11.32 9.21 12.15
C TRP A 357 -12.22 10.43 12.39
N LYS A 358 -11.68 11.46 13.02
CA LYS A 358 -12.37 12.72 13.28
C LYS A 358 -11.48 13.92 13.04
N VAL A 359 -12.06 15.09 12.85
CA VAL A 359 -11.31 16.35 12.83
C VAL A 359 -10.71 16.61 14.21
N TYR A 360 -9.51 17.16 14.27
CA TYR A 360 -8.76 17.33 15.52
C TYR A 360 -9.52 18.11 16.61
N GLY A 361 -10.17 19.18 16.24
CA GLY A 361 -10.91 20.05 17.18
C GLY A 361 -12.25 19.48 17.65
N ASP A 362 -12.72 18.37 17.06
CA ASP A 362 -14.00 17.79 17.46
C ASP A 362 -13.83 16.91 18.70
N GLU A 363 -14.72 17.05 19.65
CA GLU A 363 -14.86 16.14 20.77
C GLU A 363 -15.97 15.14 20.48
N ILE A 364 -15.63 13.86 20.41
CA ILE A 364 -16.59 12.78 20.26
C ILE A 364 -16.37 11.73 21.34
N SER A 365 -17.43 11.14 21.81
CA SER A 365 -17.41 9.91 22.61
C SER A 365 -18.03 8.78 21.80
N ILE A 366 -17.61 7.58 22.07
CA ILE A 366 -18.00 6.37 21.34
C ILE A 366 -18.63 5.40 22.34
N GLU A 367 -19.70 4.72 21.93
CA GLU A 367 -20.25 3.58 22.62
C GLU A 367 -20.35 2.43 21.62
N LEU A 368 -19.94 1.25 22.02
CA LEU A 368 -20.09 0.02 21.23
C LEU A 368 -21.24 -0.79 21.78
N ILE A 369 -22.06 -1.31 20.87
CA ILE A 369 -23.22 -2.13 21.20
C ILE A 369 -23.08 -3.47 20.47
N SER A 370 -23.05 -4.57 21.22
CA SER A 370 -23.00 -5.91 20.60
C SER A 370 -24.34 -6.26 19.92
N PRO A 371 -24.37 -7.26 19.02
CA PRO A 371 -25.62 -7.75 18.44
C PRO A 371 -26.66 -8.21 19.48
N GLY A 372 -26.22 -8.68 20.64
CA GLY A 372 -27.08 -9.04 21.78
C GLY A 372 -27.51 -7.85 22.65
N GLY A 373 -27.20 -6.61 22.25
CA GLY A 373 -27.61 -5.40 23.00
C GLY A 373 -26.72 -5.05 24.20
N ILE A 374 -25.62 -5.76 24.43
CA ILE A 374 -24.67 -5.45 25.49
C ILE A 374 -23.92 -4.17 25.11
N ARG A 375 -23.86 -3.21 26.02
CA ARG A 375 -23.24 -1.89 25.81
C ARG A 375 -21.89 -1.80 26.51
N SER A 376 -20.91 -1.19 25.84
CA SER A 376 -19.60 -0.90 26.44
C SER A 376 -19.67 0.23 27.49
N GLY A 377 -20.75 0.99 27.51
CA GLY A 377 -20.76 2.33 28.09
C GLY A 377 -19.94 3.32 27.24
N THR A 378 -19.96 4.57 27.68
CA THR A 378 -19.25 5.65 26.98
C THR A 378 -17.74 5.47 27.09
N LEU A 379 -17.08 5.29 25.98
CA LEU A 379 -15.63 5.24 25.86
C LEU A 379 -15.10 6.66 25.75
N SER A 380 -14.47 7.12 26.83
CA SER A 380 -13.86 8.45 26.84
C SER A 380 -12.60 8.50 25.98
N PRO A 381 -12.31 9.63 25.32
CA PRO A 381 -11.12 9.81 24.49
C PRO A 381 -9.85 10.02 25.36
N VAL A 382 -9.48 8.99 26.11
CA VAL A 382 -8.26 8.99 26.90
C VAL A 382 -7.13 8.42 26.05
N LEU A 383 -6.04 9.18 25.92
CA LEU A 383 -4.87 8.74 25.16
C LEU A 383 -4.31 7.43 25.70
N GLY A 384 -4.00 6.52 24.80
CA GLY A 384 -3.43 5.22 25.12
C GLY A 384 -4.29 4.05 24.71
N THR A 385 -4.05 2.91 25.35
CA THR A 385 -4.72 1.64 25.06
C THR A 385 -5.67 1.26 26.20
N ALA A 386 -6.79 0.65 25.85
CA ALA A 386 -7.73 0.05 26.77
C ALA A 386 -8.16 -1.32 26.27
N ARG A 387 -8.37 -2.27 27.21
CA ARG A 387 -8.94 -3.58 26.95
C ARG A 387 -10.28 -3.65 27.64
N LEU A 388 -11.27 -4.16 26.93
CA LEU A 388 -12.59 -4.42 27.50
C LEU A 388 -13.21 -5.65 26.82
N THR A 389 -14.20 -6.22 27.49
CA THR A 389 -14.96 -7.37 26.99
C THR A 389 -16.40 -6.94 26.76
N LEU A 390 -16.92 -7.24 25.60
CA LEU A 390 -18.31 -6.95 25.22
C LEU A 390 -19.03 -8.28 24.91
N GLY A 391 -19.60 -8.90 25.93
CA GLY A 391 -20.09 -10.28 25.83
C GLY A 391 -18.93 -11.25 25.58
N PRO A 392 -18.99 -12.09 24.54
CA PRO A 392 -17.88 -12.99 24.18
C PRO A 392 -16.74 -12.31 23.40
N THR A 393 -16.90 -11.05 23.06
CA THR A 393 -15.93 -10.32 22.18
C THR A 393 -14.92 -9.59 23.05
N GLU A 394 -13.64 -9.87 22.83
CA GLU A 394 -12.54 -9.09 23.38
C GLU A 394 -12.26 -7.89 22.48
N LEU A 395 -12.11 -6.71 23.07
CA LEU A 395 -11.85 -5.47 22.38
C LEU A 395 -10.51 -4.89 22.85
N LEU A 396 -9.65 -4.60 21.90
CA LEU A 396 -8.45 -3.81 22.10
C LEU A 396 -8.67 -2.44 21.45
N LEU A 397 -8.73 -1.40 22.26
CA LEU A 397 -8.97 -0.03 21.83
C LEU A 397 -7.66 0.74 21.92
N PHE A 398 -7.46 1.62 20.95
CA PHE A 398 -6.40 2.61 21.00
C PHE A 398 -6.96 3.98 20.63
N TYR A 399 -6.76 4.95 21.49
CA TYR A 399 -7.01 6.35 21.20
C TYR A 399 -5.69 7.10 21.17
N GLY A 400 -5.30 7.58 19.98
CA GLY A 400 -4.03 8.23 19.75
C GLY A 400 -4.15 9.66 19.27
N MET A 401 -3.13 10.44 19.55
CA MET A 401 -3.00 11.79 19.03
C MET A 401 -1.92 11.80 17.95
N HIS A 402 -2.21 12.31 16.77
CA HIS A 402 -1.19 12.57 15.77
C HIS A 402 -0.34 13.78 16.19
N PRO A 403 0.99 13.72 16.05
CA PRO A 403 1.82 14.88 16.26
C PRO A 403 1.50 16.00 15.26
N PRO A 404 1.80 17.26 15.58
CA PRO A 404 1.29 18.45 14.91
C PRO A 404 1.98 18.81 13.59
N THR A 405 2.49 17.87 12.81
CA THR A 405 3.16 18.14 11.54
C THR A 405 2.22 18.41 10.37
N ALA A 406 0.96 18.00 10.47
CA ALA A 406 -0.06 18.37 9.50
C ALA A 406 -0.86 19.59 10.00
N ARG A 407 -1.14 20.56 9.13
CA ARG A 407 -2.04 21.69 9.41
C ARG A 407 -3.49 21.23 9.77
N ARG A 408 -3.76 19.94 9.73
CA ARG A 408 -4.98 19.29 10.18
C ARG A 408 -4.63 18.13 11.10
N ARG A 409 -4.93 18.25 12.37
CA ARG A 409 -4.72 17.22 13.38
C ARG A 409 -5.87 16.20 13.30
N LYS A 410 -5.55 14.91 13.22
CA LYS A 410 -6.52 13.81 13.17
C LYS A 410 -6.22 12.78 14.23
N PHE A 411 -7.26 12.11 14.69
CA PHE A 411 -7.16 11.03 15.66
C PHE A 411 -7.43 9.68 15.00
N THR A 412 -6.70 8.67 15.40
CA THR A 412 -6.97 7.27 15.10
C THR A 412 -7.51 6.61 16.34
#